data_fce79b0a11aede0a89a3ca7c1ee58c8a
#
_entry.id   fce79b0a11aede0a89a3ca7c1ee58c8a
#
_cell.length_a   1.000
_cell.length_b   1.000
_cell.length_c   1.000
_cell.angle_alpha   90.00
_cell.angle_beta   90.00
_cell.angle_gamma   90.00
#
_symmetry.space_group_name_H-M   'P 1'
#
loop_
_entity.id
_entity.type
_entity.pdbx_description
1 polymer ?
#
loop_
_entity_poly.entity_id
_entity_poly.type
_entity_poly.pdbx_seq_one_letter_code
_entity_poly.pdbx_strand_id
1 'polypeptide(L)'
;MKKMTKFFALALLAGAMVSCSTEDTAPSTQNDKVAVQFAGGISVNTRAAGLAWADGDMIGIFMTGTKQPLSTDAIKEGVDNVCYQSNGSIGFSPVSGGKTVFFPIDGDVDFYSYYPQTTVNDYKVALNMADQKSQEAIDFMYAKTTGCNKAKPQVDLKFNHMLSKLVLNVQPGNGLTQDDLNKLSVTIKDQNTTATFNLADGVISGEGNPADIEMKAVKVGKRYEAILLPTASTTREIVFNLNNGHEAPFIWKMDSDLKGGNLYNYTTVKLTRTGMALTGTIEAWKEVNNNNENIAN
;
A
#
# COMPACT_ATOMS: atom_id res chain seq x y z
N MET A 1 70.38 15.86 -21.83
CA MET A 1 71.32 15.07 -22.62
C MET A 1 70.64 13.77 -23.03
N LYS A 2 70.73 13.44 -24.39
CA LYS A 2 70.47 12.20 -25.09
C LYS A 2 69.03 11.64 -25.02
N LYS A 3 68.16 11.84 -26.02
CA LYS A 3 68.05 11.38 -27.43
C LYS A 3 68.34 9.90 -27.59
N MET A 4 67.29 9.16 -28.10
CA MET A 4 67.31 8.28 -29.30
C MET A 4 66.08 7.37 -29.22
N THR A 5 65.08 7.44 -30.05
CA THR A 5 64.90 7.26 -31.50
C THR A 5 64.98 5.79 -31.99
N LYS A 6 63.84 5.35 -32.60
CA LYS A 6 63.62 4.37 -33.70
C LYS A 6 63.59 2.89 -33.30
N PHE A 7 62.84 2.00 -33.88
CA PHE A 7 62.44 1.79 -35.27
C PHE A 7 61.16 0.96 -35.42
N PHE A 8 60.47 1.16 -36.54
CA PHE A 8 59.47 0.38 -37.23
C PHE A 8 59.87 -1.07 -37.48
N ALA A 9 58.90 -2.01 -37.42
CA ALA A 9 58.92 -3.18 -38.28
C ALA A 9 57.46 -3.57 -38.59
N LEU A 10 57.10 -3.34 -39.84
CA LEU A 10 55.94 -3.80 -40.57
C LEU A 10 56.24 -5.24 -41.04
N ALA A 11 55.41 -6.21 -40.73
CA ALA A 11 55.40 -7.50 -41.35
C ALA A 11 53.99 -7.91 -41.77
N LEU A 12 53.69 -7.72 -43.04
CA LEU A 12 52.62 -8.39 -43.75
C LEU A 12 52.98 -9.87 -43.92
N LEU A 13 52.09 -10.77 -43.56
CA LEU A 13 52.04 -12.07 -44.25
C LEU A 13 50.56 -12.52 -44.39
N ALA A 14 50.29 -12.91 -45.60
CA ALA A 14 49.03 -13.31 -46.19
C ALA A 14 48.57 -14.72 -45.81
N GLY A 15 47.27 -14.92 -45.77
CA GLY A 15 46.61 -16.04 -46.39
C GLY A 15 46.59 -17.37 -45.68
N ALA A 16 45.46 -17.68 -45.05
CA ALA A 16 44.90 -19.04 -45.12
C ALA A 16 43.37 -18.94 -45.11
N MET A 17 42.80 -19.17 -46.25
CA MET A 17 41.38 -19.52 -46.38
C MET A 17 41.22 -20.89 -45.75
N VAL A 18 40.46 -21.00 -44.66
CA VAL A 18 39.92 -22.28 -44.20
C VAL A 18 38.44 -22.25 -44.40
N SER A 19 38.02 -23.13 -45.26
CA SER A 19 36.74 -23.60 -45.68
C SER A 19 35.69 -23.62 -44.60
N CYS A 20 34.50 -23.12 -44.94
CA CYS A 20 33.23 -23.34 -44.28
C CYS A 20 33.02 -24.82 -43.97
N SER A 21 32.83 -25.13 -42.71
CA SER A 21 31.89 -26.15 -42.29
C SER A 21 30.67 -25.42 -41.76
N THR A 22 29.60 -25.44 -42.53
CA THR A 22 28.25 -25.15 -42.07
C THR A 22 27.89 -26.24 -41.07
N GLU A 23 28.20 -26.03 -39.80
CA GLU A 23 27.44 -26.68 -38.77
C GLU A 23 26.15 -25.87 -38.64
N ASP A 24 25.04 -26.50 -39.04
CA ASP A 24 23.69 -26.13 -38.67
C ASP A 24 23.63 -26.12 -37.14
N THR A 25 24.04 -25.03 -36.54
CA THR A 25 23.60 -24.70 -35.20
C THR A 25 22.12 -24.43 -35.32
N ALA A 26 21.32 -25.45 -35.00
CA ALA A 26 19.93 -25.26 -34.69
C ALA A 26 19.79 -23.98 -33.84
N PRO A 27 18.83 -23.09 -34.14
CA PRO A 27 18.66 -21.89 -33.34
C PRO A 27 18.47 -22.35 -31.90
N SER A 28 19.39 -21.96 -31.02
CA SER A 28 19.20 -22.12 -29.61
C SER A 28 17.91 -21.36 -29.32
N THR A 29 16.84 -22.07 -28.97
CA THR A 29 15.64 -21.50 -28.36
C THR A 29 16.06 -20.98 -27.01
N GLN A 30 16.81 -19.89 -27.04
CA GLN A 30 17.01 -19.09 -25.83
C GLN A 30 15.62 -18.56 -25.51
N ASN A 31 15.06 -19.09 -24.44
CA ASN A 31 13.76 -18.70 -23.89
C ASN A 31 13.72 -17.19 -23.83
N ASP A 32 13.03 -16.52 -24.75
CA ASP A 32 12.78 -15.07 -24.75
C ASP A 32 11.80 -14.67 -23.64
N LYS A 33 12.03 -15.16 -22.43
CA LYS A 33 11.26 -14.80 -21.25
C LYS A 33 11.67 -13.40 -20.80
N VAL A 34 10.75 -12.45 -20.97
CA VAL A 34 10.94 -11.08 -20.52
C VAL A 34 10.44 -10.97 -19.07
N ALA A 35 11.33 -10.60 -18.16
CA ALA A 35 10.95 -10.37 -16.76
C ALA A 35 10.07 -9.13 -16.65
N VAL A 36 9.03 -9.22 -15.81
CA VAL A 36 8.17 -8.09 -15.49
C VAL A 36 8.89 -7.15 -14.51
N GLN A 37 8.87 -5.87 -14.81
CA GLN A 37 9.39 -4.81 -13.94
C GLN A 37 8.20 -4.11 -13.26
N PHE A 38 7.99 -4.40 -11.99
CA PHE A 38 6.89 -3.77 -11.26
C PHE A 38 7.32 -2.44 -10.67
N ALA A 39 6.54 -1.41 -10.96
CA ALA A 39 6.58 -0.12 -10.29
C ALA A 39 5.21 0.13 -9.63
N GLY A 40 5.20 0.52 -8.36
CA GLY A 40 3.97 0.76 -7.61
C GLY A 40 3.86 2.20 -7.16
N GLY A 41 2.78 2.86 -7.57
CA GLY A 41 2.36 4.16 -7.03
C GLY A 41 1.11 4.00 -6.19
N ILE A 42 1.01 4.73 -5.07
CA ILE A 42 -0.23 4.82 -4.30
C ILE A 42 -1.05 5.95 -4.92
N SER A 43 -2.29 5.63 -5.30
CA SER A 43 -3.15 6.56 -6.03
C SER A 43 -3.62 7.70 -5.14
N VAL A 44 -3.32 8.92 -5.55
CA VAL A 44 -3.88 10.14 -4.95
C VAL A 44 -4.64 10.91 -6.02
N ASN A 45 -5.87 11.26 -5.75
CA ASN A 45 -6.72 12.03 -6.67
C ASN A 45 -6.31 13.51 -6.81
N THR A 46 -5.09 13.92 -6.40
CA THR A 46 -4.56 15.26 -6.58
C THR A 46 -3.06 15.23 -6.88
N ARG A 47 -2.58 16.25 -7.61
CA ARG A 47 -1.26 16.45 -8.21
C ARG A 47 -0.05 16.55 -7.25
N ALA A 48 -0.02 15.85 -6.14
CA ALA A 48 1.17 15.79 -5.30
C ALA A 48 1.85 14.44 -5.48
N ALA A 49 3.03 14.44 -6.06
CA ALA A 49 3.85 13.27 -6.31
C ALA A 49 4.31 12.60 -5.02
N GLY A 50 4.31 11.27 -5.01
CA GLY A 50 5.24 10.49 -4.22
C GLY A 50 4.79 10.14 -2.81
N LEU A 51 3.93 9.12 -2.73
CA LEU A 51 3.96 8.27 -1.55
C LEU A 51 5.01 7.20 -1.84
N ALA A 52 6.09 7.22 -1.08
CA ALA A 52 7.14 6.23 -1.19
C ALA A 52 6.76 5.04 -0.31
N TRP A 53 6.89 3.85 -0.87
CA TRP A 53 6.88 2.62 -0.11
C TRP A 53 8.04 2.61 0.88
N ALA A 54 7.84 2.04 2.06
CA ALA A 54 8.96 1.77 2.94
C ALA A 54 9.82 0.64 2.37
N ASP A 55 11.12 0.67 2.65
CA ASP A 55 11.99 -0.46 2.32
C ASP A 55 11.51 -1.69 3.07
N GLY A 56 11.31 -2.77 2.34
CA GLY A 56 10.80 -4.01 2.92
C GLY A 56 9.29 -4.21 2.85
N ASP A 57 8.51 -3.24 2.42
CA ASP A 57 7.07 -3.44 2.17
C ASP A 57 6.83 -4.54 1.15
N MET A 58 5.93 -5.48 1.48
CA MET A 58 5.68 -6.65 0.64
C MET A 58 4.29 -6.60 0.01
N ILE A 59 4.24 -6.87 -1.29
CA ILE A 59 3.01 -6.99 -2.07
C ILE A 59 2.82 -8.42 -2.57
N GLY A 60 1.56 -8.87 -2.66
CA GLY A 60 1.17 -10.09 -3.33
C GLY A 60 0.77 -9.82 -4.77
N ILE A 61 1.20 -10.67 -5.71
CA ILE A 61 0.97 -10.52 -7.14
C ILE A 61 0.35 -11.78 -7.71
N PHE A 62 -0.71 -11.59 -8.51
CA PHE A 62 -1.33 -12.62 -9.35
C PHE A 62 -1.28 -12.16 -10.81
N MET A 63 -1.18 -13.12 -11.74
CA MET A 63 -1.24 -12.86 -13.18
C MET A 63 -2.27 -13.76 -13.82
N THR A 64 -3.18 -13.18 -14.59
CA THR A 64 -4.20 -13.91 -15.36
C THR A 64 -4.08 -13.62 -16.85
N GLY A 65 -4.72 -14.42 -17.69
CA GLY A 65 -4.99 -13.99 -19.07
C GLY A 65 -5.83 -12.72 -19.10
N THR A 66 -5.59 -11.86 -20.10
CA THR A 66 -6.34 -10.60 -20.19
C THR A 66 -7.84 -10.82 -20.30
N LYS A 67 -8.63 -9.97 -19.64
CA LYS A 67 -10.09 -10.04 -19.55
C LYS A 67 -10.64 -11.30 -18.87
N GLN A 68 -9.78 -12.07 -18.19
CA GLN A 68 -10.21 -13.20 -17.37
C GLN A 68 -10.29 -12.75 -15.91
N PRO A 69 -11.37 -13.09 -15.18
CA PRO A 69 -11.43 -12.84 -13.76
C PRO A 69 -10.36 -13.68 -13.04
N LEU A 70 -9.88 -13.18 -11.90
CA LEU A 70 -8.92 -13.92 -11.09
C LEU A 70 -9.56 -15.21 -10.57
N SER A 71 -9.02 -16.34 -10.98
CA SER A 71 -9.43 -17.70 -10.61
C SER A 71 -8.29 -18.67 -10.87
N THR A 72 -8.34 -19.86 -10.31
CA THR A 72 -7.30 -20.90 -10.47
C THR A 72 -7.02 -21.22 -11.93
N ASP A 73 -8.08 -21.34 -12.76
CA ASP A 73 -7.93 -21.67 -14.19
C ASP A 73 -7.39 -20.50 -15.02
N ALA A 74 -7.54 -19.27 -14.52
CA ALA A 74 -7.06 -18.07 -15.21
C ALA A 74 -5.59 -17.76 -14.93
N ILE A 75 -4.99 -18.33 -13.90
CA ILE A 75 -3.59 -18.08 -13.51
C ILE A 75 -2.64 -18.43 -14.66
N LYS A 76 -1.72 -17.50 -14.97
CA LYS A 76 -0.69 -17.67 -15.99
C LYS A 76 0.70 -17.82 -15.37
N GLU A 77 1.56 -18.62 -16.01
CA GLU A 77 2.95 -18.88 -15.61
C GLU A 77 3.10 -19.26 -14.12
N GLY A 78 2.02 -19.73 -13.47
CA GLY A 78 1.98 -20.04 -12.04
C GLY A 78 2.24 -18.81 -11.16
N VAL A 79 1.88 -17.60 -11.60
CA VAL A 79 1.96 -16.39 -10.80
C VAL A 79 0.71 -16.27 -9.94
N ASP A 80 0.78 -16.94 -8.80
CA ASP A 80 -0.31 -17.09 -7.84
C ASP A 80 0.21 -16.67 -6.44
N ASN A 81 -0.18 -15.49 -5.99
CA ASN A 81 0.28 -14.84 -4.76
C ASN A 81 1.81 -14.73 -4.64
N VAL A 82 2.47 -14.37 -5.71
CA VAL A 82 3.93 -14.20 -5.72
C VAL A 82 4.30 -12.95 -4.93
N CYS A 83 5.22 -13.10 -3.96
CA CYS A 83 5.66 -12.00 -3.10
C CYS A 83 6.78 -11.18 -3.75
N TYR A 84 6.58 -9.86 -3.79
CA TYR A 84 7.58 -8.87 -4.18
C TYR A 84 7.77 -7.86 -3.06
N GLN A 85 8.99 -7.35 -2.93
CA GLN A 85 9.39 -6.43 -1.88
C GLN A 85 9.80 -5.08 -2.47
N SER A 86 9.38 -3.99 -1.82
CA SER A 86 9.80 -2.63 -2.15
C SER A 86 11.27 -2.40 -1.80
N ASN A 87 11.92 -1.56 -2.59
CA ASN A 87 13.29 -1.06 -2.35
C ASN A 87 13.30 0.33 -1.69
N GLY A 88 12.22 0.71 -1.02
CA GLY A 88 12.09 2.04 -0.41
C GLY A 88 11.79 3.17 -1.42
N SER A 89 11.37 2.81 -2.64
CA SER A 89 10.96 3.73 -3.71
C SER A 89 9.72 3.19 -4.41
N ILE A 90 9.58 3.45 -5.70
CA ILE A 90 8.45 2.93 -6.50
C ILE A 90 8.68 1.52 -7.05
N GLY A 91 9.91 1.00 -7.01
CA GLY A 91 10.28 -0.30 -7.59
C GLY A 91 10.06 -1.45 -6.62
N PHE A 92 9.67 -2.59 -7.19
CA PHE A 92 9.53 -3.85 -6.47
C PHE A 92 10.40 -4.92 -7.09
N SER A 93 11.02 -5.74 -6.25
CA SER A 93 11.87 -6.87 -6.64
C SER A 93 11.35 -8.16 -5.99
N PRO A 94 11.62 -9.33 -6.59
CA PRO A 94 11.34 -10.60 -5.90
C PRO A 94 12.02 -10.63 -4.54
N VAL A 95 11.37 -11.17 -3.52
CA VAL A 95 12.02 -11.44 -2.23
C VAL A 95 13.19 -12.40 -2.43
N SER A 96 14.16 -12.39 -1.50
CA SER A 96 15.33 -13.27 -1.56
C SER A 96 14.90 -14.74 -1.72
N GLY A 97 15.38 -15.41 -2.77
CA GLY A 97 14.96 -16.78 -3.12
C GLY A 97 13.54 -16.89 -3.69
N GLY A 98 12.85 -15.79 -3.88
CA GLY A 98 11.49 -15.75 -4.43
C GLY A 98 11.44 -15.93 -5.94
N LYS A 99 10.22 -16.11 -6.44
CA LYS A 99 9.96 -16.32 -7.87
C LYS A 99 10.01 -15.00 -8.64
N THR A 100 10.81 -14.93 -9.71
CA THR A 100 10.71 -13.84 -10.69
C THR A 100 9.51 -14.07 -11.61
N VAL A 101 8.69 -13.04 -11.78
CA VAL A 101 7.56 -13.05 -12.71
C VAL A 101 8.04 -12.73 -14.12
N PHE A 102 7.65 -13.56 -15.07
CA PHE A 102 7.93 -13.36 -16.49
C PHE A 102 6.62 -13.25 -17.26
N PHE A 103 6.64 -12.45 -18.32
CA PHE A 103 5.55 -12.47 -19.29
C PHE A 103 5.48 -13.81 -20.01
N PRO A 104 4.28 -14.29 -20.40
CA PRO A 104 4.13 -15.40 -21.30
C PRO A 104 4.76 -15.08 -22.66
N ILE A 105 5.07 -16.11 -23.43
CA ILE A 105 5.65 -15.95 -24.77
C ILE A 105 4.73 -15.14 -25.67
N ASP A 106 3.42 -15.39 -25.58
CA ASP A 106 2.40 -14.72 -26.38
C ASP A 106 1.20 -14.31 -25.53
N GLY A 107 0.49 -13.28 -26.01
CA GLY A 107 -0.73 -12.76 -25.41
C GLY A 107 -0.49 -11.70 -24.33
N ASP A 108 -1.57 -10.97 -24.04
CA ASP A 108 -1.62 -9.98 -22.98
C ASP A 108 -2.07 -10.63 -21.68
N VAL A 109 -1.69 -10.03 -20.56
CA VAL A 109 -2.03 -10.47 -19.20
C VAL A 109 -2.57 -9.32 -18.37
N ASP A 110 -3.30 -9.69 -17.33
CA ASP A 110 -3.76 -8.77 -16.29
C ASP A 110 -3.07 -9.11 -14.97
N PHE A 111 -2.69 -8.07 -14.22
CA PHE A 111 -2.11 -8.22 -12.88
C PHE A 111 -3.09 -7.75 -11.83
N TYR A 112 -3.18 -8.53 -10.75
CA TYR A 112 -3.87 -8.20 -9.52
C TYR A 112 -2.84 -8.17 -8.42
N SER A 113 -2.78 -7.06 -7.67
CA SER A 113 -1.80 -6.87 -6.60
C SER A 113 -2.45 -6.28 -5.37
N TYR A 114 -1.93 -6.61 -4.19
CA TYR A 114 -2.45 -6.11 -2.93
C TYR A 114 -1.32 -5.95 -1.90
N TYR A 115 -1.57 -5.10 -0.92
CA TYR A 115 -0.72 -4.81 0.23
C TYR A 115 -1.56 -4.76 1.51
N PRO A 116 -1.03 -5.18 2.66
CA PRO A 116 0.21 -5.95 2.83
C PRO A 116 0.06 -7.40 2.36
N GLN A 117 1.16 -8.00 1.87
CA GLN A 117 1.16 -9.39 1.44
C GLN A 117 0.85 -10.32 2.62
N THR A 118 -0.06 -11.24 2.42
CA THR A 118 -0.51 -12.21 3.43
C THR A 118 -1.01 -13.51 2.77
N THR A 119 -1.49 -14.44 3.59
CA THR A 119 -2.16 -15.64 3.10
C THR A 119 -3.49 -15.29 2.44
N VAL A 120 -3.72 -15.86 1.26
CA VAL A 120 -4.95 -15.71 0.49
C VAL A 120 -5.62 -17.07 0.38
N ASN A 121 -6.91 -17.13 0.66
CA ASN A 121 -7.73 -18.33 0.51
C ASN A 121 -8.82 -18.06 -0.53
N ASP A 122 -8.83 -18.84 -1.61
CA ASP A 122 -9.81 -18.69 -2.70
C ASP A 122 -9.88 -17.22 -3.20
N TYR A 123 -8.71 -16.63 -3.45
CA TYR A 123 -8.54 -15.22 -3.88
C TYR A 123 -9.19 -14.18 -2.94
N LYS A 124 -9.35 -14.52 -1.68
CA LYS A 124 -9.93 -13.67 -0.65
C LYS A 124 -8.92 -13.41 0.47
N VAL A 125 -8.86 -12.16 0.91
CA VAL A 125 -8.04 -11.70 2.02
C VAL A 125 -8.93 -11.41 3.22
N ALA A 126 -8.61 -11.99 4.36
CA ALA A 126 -9.28 -11.67 5.62
C ALA A 126 -8.76 -10.33 6.15
N LEU A 127 -9.67 -9.42 6.46
CA LEU A 127 -9.37 -8.10 7.05
C LEU A 127 -9.73 -8.13 8.53
N ASN A 128 -8.89 -7.51 9.38
CA ASN A 128 -9.16 -7.36 10.80
C ASN A 128 -8.66 -6.00 11.30
N MET A 129 -9.60 -5.14 11.72
CA MET A 129 -9.36 -3.77 12.17
C MET A 129 -9.38 -3.62 13.69
N ALA A 130 -9.44 -4.71 14.46
CA ALA A 130 -9.58 -4.64 15.92
C ALA A 130 -8.34 -4.03 16.60
N ASP A 131 -7.13 -4.30 16.11
CA ASP A 131 -5.89 -3.76 16.66
C ASP A 131 -5.35 -2.62 15.78
N GLN A 132 -5.36 -1.41 16.33
CA GLN A 132 -4.91 -0.19 15.67
C GLN A 132 -3.43 0.16 15.93
N LYS A 133 -2.68 -0.67 16.66
CA LYS A 133 -1.30 -0.34 17.07
C LYS A 133 -0.35 -0.23 15.89
N SER A 134 -0.44 -1.16 14.95
CA SER A 134 0.33 -1.13 13.70
C SER A 134 -0.60 -0.86 12.53
N GLN A 135 -0.77 0.41 12.18
CA GLN A 135 -1.68 0.80 11.09
C GLN A 135 -1.17 0.35 9.72
N GLU A 136 0.14 0.29 9.53
CA GLU A 136 0.76 -0.23 8.30
C GLU A 136 0.37 -1.69 8.01
N ALA A 137 0.19 -2.49 9.07
CA ALA A 137 -0.18 -3.91 8.93
C ALA A 137 -1.65 -4.12 8.56
N ILE A 138 -2.52 -3.13 8.77
CA ILE A 138 -3.96 -3.21 8.51
C ILE A 138 -4.42 -2.28 7.39
N ASP A 139 -3.55 -1.42 6.88
CA ASP A 139 -3.85 -0.52 5.76
C ASP A 139 -3.87 -1.29 4.44
N PHE A 140 -5.04 -1.83 4.12
CA PHE A 140 -5.20 -2.69 2.95
C PHE A 140 -5.32 -1.87 1.67
N MET A 141 -4.41 -2.13 0.72
CA MET A 141 -4.40 -1.50 -0.59
C MET A 141 -4.50 -2.53 -1.71
N TYR A 142 -5.10 -2.13 -2.83
CA TYR A 142 -5.33 -2.99 -3.98
C TYR A 142 -5.05 -2.26 -5.29
N ALA A 143 -4.46 -2.99 -6.24
CA ALA A 143 -4.20 -2.53 -7.61
C ALA A 143 -4.59 -3.60 -8.63
N LYS A 144 -5.19 -3.18 -9.74
CA LYS A 144 -5.43 -4.02 -10.92
C LYS A 144 -4.92 -3.30 -12.15
N THR A 145 -4.04 -3.95 -12.92
CA THR A 145 -3.49 -3.42 -14.17
C THR A 145 -3.73 -4.41 -15.30
N THR A 146 -4.32 -3.98 -16.38
CA THR A 146 -4.81 -4.84 -17.47
C THR A 146 -4.09 -4.61 -18.79
N GLY A 147 -4.03 -5.63 -19.65
CA GLY A 147 -3.48 -5.53 -21.00
C GLY A 147 -1.98 -5.34 -21.04
N CYS A 148 -1.26 -5.92 -20.07
CA CYS A 148 0.20 -5.87 -20.02
C CYS A 148 0.83 -6.94 -20.91
N ASN A 149 1.96 -6.63 -21.52
CA ASN A 149 2.69 -7.59 -22.36
C ASN A 149 4.20 -7.33 -22.38
N LYS A 150 4.95 -8.27 -22.94
CA LYS A 150 6.42 -8.25 -22.99
C LYS A 150 7.02 -7.10 -23.81
N ALA A 151 6.25 -6.45 -24.68
CA ALA A 151 6.74 -5.29 -25.45
C ALA A 151 6.91 -4.04 -24.58
N LYS A 152 6.21 -3.98 -23.44
CA LYS A 152 6.34 -2.94 -22.40
C LYS A 152 6.53 -3.62 -21.05
N PRO A 153 7.75 -4.03 -20.71
CA PRO A 153 7.99 -4.86 -19.53
C PRO A 153 7.76 -4.19 -18.19
N GLN A 154 7.67 -2.85 -18.15
CA GLN A 154 7.30 -2.13 -16.96
C GLN A 154 5.78 -2.15 -16.78
N VAL A 155 5.36 -2.57 -15.59
CA VAL A 155 3.96 -2.61 -15.16
C VAL A 155 3.78 -1.64 -13.99
N ASP A 156 3.00 -0.60 -14.21
CA ASP A 156 2.70 0.41 -13.21
C ASP A 156 1.46 -0.02 -12.40
N LEU A 157 1.68 -0.42 -11.16
CA LEU A 157 0.64 -0.80 -10.22
C LEU A 157 0.14 0.45 -9.48
N LYS A 158 -1.12 0.82 -9.72
CA LYS A 158 -1.77 1.95 -9.05
C LYS A 158 -2.57 1.44 -7.86
N PHE A 159 -1.96 1.46 -6.69
CA PHE A 159 -2.62 1.02 -5.46
C PHE A 159 -3.60 2.09 -4.95
N ASN A 160 -4.76 1.62 -4.52
CA ASN A 160 -5.77 2.43 -3.86
C ASN A 160 -6.00 1.87 -2.46
N HIS A 161 -6.11 2.75 -1.46
CA HIS A 161 -6.59 2.34 -0.14
C HIS A 161 -8.03 1.83 -0.24
N MET A 162 -8.30 0.68 0.32
CA MET A 162 -9.63 0.06 0.27
C MET A 162 -10.44 0.34 1.54
N LEU A 163 -9.78 0.82 2.58
CA LEU A 163 -10.35 1.14 3.88
C LEU A 163 -10.55 2.65 4.06
N SER A 164 -11.17 3.05 5.15
CA SER A 164 -11.37 4.46 5.53
C SER A 164 -10.42 4.83 6.67
N LYS A 165 -9.84 6.03 6.63
CA LYS A 165 -9.02 6.54 7.73
C LYS A 165 -9.71 7.70 8.43
N LEU A 166 -9.79 7.63 9.76
CA LEU A 166 -10.28 8.70 10.63
C LEU A 166 -9.12 9.30 11.41
N VAL A 167 -8.96 10.61 11.34
CA VAL A 167 -7.94 11.38 12.06
C VAL A 167 -8.60 12.46 12.91
N LEU A 168 -8.28 12.48 14.20
CA LEU A 168 -8.79 13.47 15.14
C LEU A 168 -7.62 14.25 15.76
N ASN A 169 -7.58 15.56 15.52
CA ASN A 169 -6.62 16.47 16.16
C ASN A 169 -7.32 17.14 17.34
N VAL A 170 -6.98 16.69 18.55
CA VAL A 170 -7.68 17.08 19.78
C VAL A 170 -6.98 18.27 20.43
N GLN A 171 -7.76 19.19 20.97
CA GLN A 171 -7.28 20.38 21.67
C GLN A 171 -8.12 20.63 22.94
N PRO A 172 -7.52 21.15 24.02
CA PRO A 172 -8.28 21.59 25.16
C PRO A 172 -9.08 22.86 24.80
N GLY A 173 -10.29 22.95 25.31
CA GLY A 173 -11.16 24.10 25.23
C GLY A 173 -11.39 24.72 26.61
N ASN A 174 -12.45 25.53 26.74
CA ASN A 174 -12.75 26.22 27.98
C ASN A 174 -12.90 25.26 29.16
N GLY A 175 -12.15 25.52 30.22
CA GLY A 175 -12.17 24.74 31.46
C GLY A 175 -11.27 23.51 31.44
N LEU A 176 -10.56 23.22 30.33
CA LEU A 176 -9.55 22.16 30.22
C LEU A 176 -8.18 22.75 29.82
N THR A 177 -7.13 22.09 30.24
CA THR A 177 -5.74 22.37 29.88
C THR A 177 -5.17 21.23 29.07
N GLN A 178 -3.99 21.42 28.47
CA GLN A 178 -3.30 20.31 27.78
C GLN A 178 -2.94 19.17 28.74
N ASP A 179 -2.68 19.48 30.02
CA ASP A 179 -2.35 18.47 31.02
C ASP A 179 -3.55 17.57 31.35
N ASP A 180 -4.77 18.09 31.29
CA ASP A 180 -5.99 17.28 31.43
C ASP A 180 -6.11 16.23 30.31
N LEU A 181 -5.52 16.47 29.15
CA LEU A 181 -5.53 15.56 28.01
C LEU A 181 -4.36 14.55 28.01
N ASN A 182 -3.45 14.60 28.96
CA ASN A 182 -2.24 13.75 28.96
C ASN A 182 -2.52 12.25 29.16
N LYS A 183 -3.73 11.88 29.57
CA LYS A 183 -4.21 10.49 29.70
C LYS A 183 -5.43 10.21 28.81
N LEU A 184 -5.73 11.09 27.88
CA LEU A 184 -6.89 10.94 26.99
C LEU A 184 -6.78 9.63 26.20
N SER A 185 -7.84 8.84 26.23
CA SER A 185 -8.10 7.76 25.27
C SER A 185 -9.32 8.10 24.42
N VAL A 186 -9.33 7.59 23.19
CA VAL A 186 -10.44 7.79 22.25
C VAL A 186 -10.88 6.44 21.72
N THR A 187 -12.16 6.13 21.86
CA THR A 187 -12.75 4.85 21.48
C THR A 187 -13.93 5.06 20.55
N ILE A 188 -13.96 4.34 19.44
CA ILE A 188 -15.12 4.27 18.53
C ILE A 188 -15.93 3.03 18.96
N LYS A 189 -17.18 3.23 19.31
CA LYS A 189 -18.03 2.17 19.85
C LYS A 189 -18.64 1.32 18.75
N ASP A 190 -18.74 0.01 19.01
CA ASP A 190 -19.55 -0.96 18.29
C ASP A 190 -19.31 -0.96 16.76
N GLN A 191 -18.05 -1.05 16.34
CA GLN A 191 -17.68 -1.12 14.92
C GLN A 191 -17.46 -2.55 14.47
N ASN A 192 -17.91 -2.91 13.26
CA ASN A 192 -17.47 -4.15 12.62
C ASN A 192 -15.94 -4.12 12.48
N THR A 193 -15.28 -5.17 13.00
CA THR A 193 -13.81 -5.24 13.00
C THR A 193 -13.26 -6.19 11.97
N THR A 194 -14.07 -7.10 11.42
CA THR A 194 -13.63 -8.08 10.42
C THR A 194 -14.45 -7.97 9.15
N ALA A 195 -13.81 -8.29 8.03
CA ALA A 195 -14.43 -8.42 6.72
C ALA A 195 -13.57 -9.31 5.81
N THR A 196 -14.04 -9.56 4.62
CA THR A 196 -13.30 -10.26 3.57
C THR A 196 -13.20 -9.36 2.34
N PHE A 197 -11.99 -9.22 1.79
CA PHE A 197 -11.77 -8.57 0.50
C PHE A 197 -11.60 -9.63 -0.59
N ASN A 198 -12.39 -9.53 -1.65
CA ASN A 198 -12.28 -10.41 -2.81
C ASN A 198 -11.37 -9.74 -3.87
N LEU A 199 -10.22 -10.35 -4.14
CA LEU A 199 -9.24 -9.83 -5.10
C LEU A 199 -9.72 -9.89 -6.56
N ALA A 200 -10.68 -10.77 -6.89
CA ALA A 200 -11.17 -10.91 -8.25
C ALA A 200 -12.03 -9.72 -8.70
N ASP A 201 -12.86 -9.19 -7.81
CA ASP A 201 -13.81 -8.11 -8.08
C ASP A 201 -13.51 -6.80 -7.33
N GLY A 202 -12.61 -6.84 -6.34
CA GLY A 202 -12.24 -5.66 -5.55
C GLY A 202 -13.26 -5.27 -4.49
N VAL A 203 -14.12 -6.19 -4.05
CA VAL A 203 -15.23 -5.93 -3.15
C VAL A 203 -14.94 -6.39 -1.72
N ILE A 204 -15.26 -5.54 -0.74
CA ILE A 204 -15.30 -5.89 0.69
C ILE A 204 -16.70 -6.42 1.01
N SER A 205 -16.78 -7.51 1.77
CA SER A 205 -18.04 -8.13 2.17
C SER A 205 -17.87 -8.94 3.45
N GLY A 206 -18.99 -9.38 4.04
CA GLY A 206 -18.98 -10.23 5.21
C GLY A 206 -18.48 -9.51 6.47
N GLU A 207 -18.83 -8.24 6.61
CA GLU A 207 -18.52 -7.43 7.80
C GLU A 207 -19.13 -8.07 9.04
N GLY A 208 -18.33 -8.13 10.12
CA GLY A 208 -18.76 -8.79 11.35
C GLY A 208 -17.87 -8.49 12.54
N ASN A 209 -18.11 -9.24 13.61
CA ASN A 209 -17.41 -9.13 14.88
C ASN A 209 -17.40 -7.68 15.41
N PRO A 210 -18.57 -7.09 15.68
CA PRO A 210 -18.66 -5.75 16.22
C PRO A 210 -17.95 -5.66 17.56
N ALA A 211 -17.09 -4.65 17.70
CA ALA A 211 -16.33 -4.37 18.93
C ALA A 211 -15.97 -2.90 19.00
N ASP A 212 -15.59 -2.47 20.18
CA ASP A 212 -15.01 -1.16 20.41
C ASP A 212 -13.62 -1.09 19.82
N ILE A 213 -13.33 -0.04 19.06
CA ILE A 213 -12.01 0.23 18.49
C ILE A 213 -11.36 1.36 19.27
N GLU A 214 -10.27 1.06 19.97
CA GLU A 214 -9.42 2.09 20.58
C GLU A 214 -8.55 2.73 19.49
N MET A 215 -8.68 4.04 19.28
CA MET A 215 -7.89 4.76 18.27
C MET A 215 -6.42 4.80 18.68
N LYS A 216 -5.52 4.63 17.72
CA LYS A 216 -4.08 4.80 17.93
C LYS A 216 -3.79 6.25 18.33
N ALA A 217 -3.22 6.44 19.51
CA ALA A 217 -2.69 7.74 19.91
C ALA A 217 -1.32 7.94 19.22
N VAL A 218 -1.30 8.68 18.12
CA VAL A 218 -0.03 9.10 17.47
C VAL A 218 0.72 10.07 18.40
N LYS A 219 -0.03 10.95 19.05
CA LYS A 219 0.44 11.83 20.11
C LYS A 219 -0.67 11.99 21.14
N VAL A 220 -0.46 11.43 22.33
CA VAL A 220 -1.46 11.45 23.40
C VAL A 220 -1.93 12.88 23.68
N GLY A 221 -3.24 13.07 23.83
CA GLY A 221 -3.88 14.37 24.05
C GLY A 221 -3.85 15.32 22.86
N LYS A 222 -3.35 14.89 21.68
CA LYS A 222 -3.25 15.76 20.49
C LYS A 222 -3.74 15.10 19.21
N ARG A 223 -3.32 13.88 18.89
CA ARG A 223 -3.65 13.23 17.61
C ARG A 223 -3.97 11.76 17.80
N TYR A 224 -5.12 11.35 17.25
CA TYR A 224 -5.62 9.98 17.26
C TYR A 224 -6.02 9.57 15.85
N GLU A 225 -5.73 8.32 15.50
CA GLU A 225 -6.02 7.78 14.17
C GLU A 225 -6.66 6.39 14.28
N ALA A 226 -7.56 6.08 13.36
CA ALA A 226 -8.10 4.75 13.18
C ALA A 226 -8.29 4.43 11.70
N ILE A 227 -8.03 3.17 11.32
CA ILE A 227 -8.39 2.59 10.03
C ILE A 227 -9.64 1.73 10.26
N LEU A 228 -10.67 1.97 9.46
CA LEU A 228 -12.01 1.41 9.65
C LEU A 228 -12.50 0.77 8.35
N LEU A 229 -13.35 -0.24 8.48
CA LEU A 229 -14.07 -0.79 7.34
C LEU A 229 -14.99 0.29 6.73
N PRO A 230 -15.10 0.36 5.39
CA PRO A 230 -16.11 1.20 4.75
C PRO A 230 -17.50 0.79 5.19
N THR A 231 -18.33 1.77 5.54
CA THR A 231 -19.71 1.52 5.99
C THR A 231 -20.64 2.59 5.43
N ALA A 232 -21.87 2.20 5.14
CA ALA A 232 -22.93 3.15 4.84
C ALA A 232 -23.16 4.13 5.98
N SER A 233 -23.86 5.23 5.70
CA SER A 233 -24.18 6.25 6.70
C SER A 233 -24.84 5.63 7.92
N THR A 234 -24.20 5.80 9.06
CA THR A 234 -24.68 5.40 10.38
C THR A 234 -24.13 6.32 11.43
N THR A 235 -24.84 6.47 12.52
CA THR A 235 -24.37 7.21 13.71
C THR A 235 -23.34 6.36 14.44
N ARG A 236 -22.11 6.86 14.57
CA ARG A 236 -21.03 6.26 15.37
C ARG A 236 -20.84 7.05 16.62
N GLU A 237 -20.74 6.35 17.72
CA GLU A 237 -20.41 6.99 19.00
C GLU A 237 -18.89 6.95 19.22
N ILE A 238 -18.29 8.13 19.35
CA ILE A 238 -16.86 8.31 19.63
C ILE A 238 -16.75 8.86 21.05
N VAL A 239 -16.06 8.11 21.90
CA VAL A 239 -15.94 8.38 23.33
C VAL A 239 -14.54 8.89 23.64
N PHE A 240 -14.44 10.07 24.20
CA PHE A 240 -13.20 10.69 24.70
C PHE A 240 -13.17 10.60 26.21
N ASN A 241 -12.25 9.81 26.74
CA ASN A 241 -12.12 9.62 28.20
C ASN A 241 -10.81 10.26 28.69
N LEU A 242 -10.92 11.23 29.60
CA LEU A 242 -9.75 11.89 30.20
C LEU A 242 -8.97 10.97 31.15
N ASN A 243 -9.58 9.85 31.61
CA ASN A 243 -8.98 8.88 32.52
C ASN A 243 -8.42 9.54 33.81
N ASN A 244 -9.06 10.60 34.26
CA ASN A 244 -8.65 11.35 35.48
C ASN A 244 -9.47 10.98 36.71
N GLY A 245 -10.50 10.14 36.56
CA GLY A 245 -11.39 9.68 37.65
C GLY A 245 -12.39 10.71 38.15
N HIS A 246 -12.46 11.89 37.57
CA HIS A 246 -13.31 13.00 38.05
C HIS A 246 -14.38 13.43 37.04
N GLU A 247 -14.15 13.23 35.75
CA GLU A 247 -15.03 13.69 34.70
C GLU A 247 -15.62 12.53 33.89
N ALA A 248 -16.91 12.68 33.57
CA ALA A 248 -17.55 11.74 32.63
C ALA A 248 -16.92 11.87 31.22
N PRO A 249 -16.89 10.79 30.43
CA PRO A 249 -16.39 10.85 29.07
C PRO A 249 -17.21 11.84 28.21
N PHE A 250 -16.53 12.51 27.28
CA PHE A 250 -17.20 13.24 26.20
C PHE A 250 -17.64 12.27 25.13
N ILE A 251 -18.86 12.45 24.62
CA ILE A 251 -19.44 11.57 23.60
C ILE A 251 -19.76 12.41 22.37
N TRP A 252 -19.19 12.01 21.24
CA TRP A 252 -19.53 12.56 19.96
C TRP A 252 -20.28 11.52 19.11
N LYS A 253 -21.45 11.92 18.63
CA LYS A 253 -22.21 11.14 17.66
C LYS A 253 -21.86 11.62 16.26
N MET A 254 -21.04 10.83 15.57
CA MET A 254 -20.59 11.11 14.21
C MET A 254 -21.57 10.47 13.21
N ASP A 255 -22.32 11.30 12.52
CA ASP A 255 -23.19 10.88 11.42
C ASP A 255 -22.44 11.04 10.09
N SER A 256 -21.93 9.96 9.54
CA SER A 256 -21.20 9.96 8.26
C SER A 256 -21.14 8.56 7.67
N ASP A 257 -21.20 8.46 6.34
CA ASP A 257 -20.71 7.28 5.64
C ASP A 257 -19.16 7.27 5.68
N LEU A 258 -18.58 6.09 5.81
CA LEU A 258 -17.15 5.87 5.65
C LEU A 258 -16.91 5.18 4.32
N LYS A 259 -16.34 5.90 3.35
CA LYS A 259 -16.00 5.36 2.02
C LYS A 259 -14.55 4.90 1.98
N GLY A 260 -14.33 3.73 1.39
CA GLY A 260 -12.98 3.25 1.11
C GLY A 260 -12.17 4.27 0.33
N GLY A 261 -10.89 4.39 0.64
CA GLY A 261 -9.98 5.36 0.02
C GLY A 261 -10.17 6.81 0.49
N ASN A 262 -11.00 7.05 1.51
CA ASN A 262 -11.18 8.40 2.05
C ASN A 262 -10.52 8.59 3.40
N LEU A 263 -9.95 9.79 3.60
CA LEU A 263 -9.44 10.31 4.85
C LEU A 263 -10.44 11.31 5.44
N TYR A 264 -10.97 11.00 6.61
CA TYR A 264 -11.84 11.86 7.41
C TYR A 264 -10.96 12.58 8.44
N ASN A 265 -10.51 13.78 8.12
CA ASN A 265 -9.55 14.52 8.93
C ASN A 265 -10.25 15.65 9.69
N TYR A 266 -10.45 15.46 10.98
CA TYR A 266 -10.94 16.50 11.88
C TYR A 266 -9.75 17.30 12.39
N THR A 267 -9.50 18.44 11.76
CA THR A 267 -8.35 19.32 12.04
C THR A 267 -8.43 19.97 13.41
N THR A 268 -9.64 20.06 13.98
CA THR A 268 -9.86 20.55 15.35
C THR A 268 -11.00 19.80 16.00
N VAL A 269 -10.70 19.09 17.07
CA VAL A 269 -11.65 18.50 18.02
C VAL A 269 -11.40 19.17 19.37
N LYS A 270 -12.19 20.20 19.69
CA LYS A 270 -12.02 20.99 20.91
C LYS A 270 -12.92 20.43 22.01
N LEU A 271 -12.32 19.85 23.05
CA LEU A 271 -13.03 19.37 24.23
C LEU A 271 -13.18 20.51 25.24
N THR A 272 -14.41 20.77 25.70
CA THR A 272 -14.71 21.76 26.73
C THR A 272 -15.53 21.11 27.81
N ARG A 273 -15.48 21.61 29.05
CA ARG A 273 -16.33 21.08 30.17
C ARG A 273 -17.82 21.16 29.88
N THR A 274 -18.25 21.99 28.95
CA THR A 274 -19.65 22.19 28.56
C THR A 274 -20.03 21.48 27.25
N GLY A 275 -19.10 20.81 26.58
CA GLY A 275 -19.36 20.12 25.31
C GLY A 275 -18.15 19.99 24.40
N MET A 276 -18.41 19.85 23.11
CA MET A 276 -17.39 19.69 22.04
C MET A 276 -17.64 20.63 20.88
N ALA A 277 -16.57 21.12 20.27
CA ALA A 277 -16.60 21.81 18.98
C ALA A 277 -15.68 21.09 17.99
N LEU A 278 -16.15 20.87 16.77
CA LEU A 278 -15.50 20.06 15.73
C LEU A 278 -15.39 20.85 14.43
N THR A 279 -14.22 20.74 13.80
CA THR A 279 -14.00 21.22 12.43
C THR A 279 -13.18 20.16 11.68
N GLY A 280 -13.59 19.80 10.48
CA GLY A 280 -12.90 18.77 9.74
C GLY A 280 -13.17 18.80 8.25
N THR A 281 -12.44 18.00 7.50
CA THR A 281 -12.53 17.80 6.05
C THR A 281 -12.61 16.31 5.73
N ILE A 282 -13.25 16.00 4.61
CA ILE A 282 -13.21 14.66 4.01
C ILE A 282 -12.45 14.79 2.70
N GLU A 283 -11.38 14.02 2.55
CA GLU A 283 -10.54 14.04 1.37
C GLU A 283 -10.11 12.62 0.97
N ALA A 284 -9.60 12.47 -0.26
CA ALA A 284 -9.00 11.21 -0.65
C ALA A 284 -7.83 10.89 0.29
N TRP A 285 -7.73 9.65 0.72
CA TRP A 285 -6.68 9.21 1.63
C TRP A 285 -5.31 9.35 0.96
N LYS A 286 -4.45 10.14 1.59
CA LYS A 286 -3.07 10.35 1.22
C LYS A 286 -2.22 10.01 2.42
N GLU A 287 -1.23 9.17 2.24
CA GLU A 287 -0.18 9.05 3.23
C GLU A 287 0.70 10.32 3.19
N VAL A 288 0.79 11.00 4.31
CA VAL A 288 1.74 12.09 4.49
C VAL A 288 2.96 11.49 5.20
N ASN A 289 4.07 11.34 4.49
CA ASN A 289 5.36 11.06 5.13
C ASN A 289 5.74 12.26 6.01
N ASN A 290 5.38 12.20 7.29
CA ASN A 290 5.83 13.14 8.31
C ASN A 290 7.30 12.90 8.69
N ASN A 291 8.21 12.84 7.71
CA ASN A 291 9.66 12.84 7.97
C ASN A 291 10.23 14.24 8.18
N ASN A 292 9.37 15.26 8.36
CA ASN A 292 9.78 16.61 8.78
C ASN A 292 8.95 17.05 9.98
N GLU A 293 9.12 16.40 11.13
CA GLU A 293 8.95 17.12 12.38
C GLU A 293 10.17 18.03 12.56
N ASN A 294 10.11 19.21 11.96
CA ASN A 294 10.88 20.34 12.48
C ASN A 294 10.33 20.62 13.88
N ILE A 295 10.96 20.01 14.87
CA ILE A 295 10.85 20.45 16.26
C ILE A 295 11.50 21.82 16.30
N ALA A 296 10.68 22.87 16.10
CA ALA A 296 11.10 24.20 16.51
C ALA A 296 11.15 24.18 18.05
N ASN A 297 12.34 24.40 18.58
CA ASN A 297 12.60 24.61 20.01
C ASN A 297 11.80 25.77 20.58
#